data_c8c9db66eef8aec290018f741a60531d
#
_entry.id   c8c9db66eef8aec290018f741a60531d
#
_cell.length_a   1.000
_cell.length_b   1.000
_cell.length_c   1.000
_cell.angle_alpha   90.00
_cell.angle_beta   90.00
_cell.angle_gamma   90.00
#
_symmetry.space_group_name_H-M   'P 1'
#
loop_
_entity.id
_entity.type
_entity.pdbx_description
1 polymer ?
#
loop_
_entity_poly.entity_id
_entity_poly.type
_entity_poly.pdbx_seq_one_letter_code
_entity_poly.pdbx_strand_id
1 'polypeptide(L)'
;SEGSAQDVIIAVLAAGLDKETNSVLQNICKFGSIEAFWQLARKYTGYIEEEDKPLGYFAAHVLLTALSQTMNASVLKGLERFVSETNKAYCYSIVHEWSSREDNEDLYELCRTVENELQLPVRFDKFEPETLITGDVFPCINESILKQLFAEISDHVVKVDLIRKVCENRRTAGWYERFSDYFDCLFFIGKMQTFYQKHGGGFHIVEPKKIWKLYTSDLYRMDAYYRHFHYAFGNSLKNANDILEDGLKHSTEFVEALYQNWFLRELTACWTNAAAEDLAALGYVSEIEKQRDFYKRYVVPASSKNTRAFVII
;
A
#
# COMPACT_ATOMS: atom_id res chain seq x y z
N SER A 1 -4.85 -31.98 -18.23
CA SER A 1 -5.75 -31.17 -17.39
C SER A 1 -5.36 -29.69 -17.44
N GLU A 2 -6.25 -28.77 -17.12
CA GLU A 2 -5.94 -27.32 -17.10
C GLU A 2 -4.81 -26.99 -16.15
N GLY A 3 -4.77 -27.58 -14.95
CA GLY A 3 -3.69 -27.39 -13.98
C GLY A 3 -2.32 -27.81 -14.51
N SER A 4 -2.24 -28.92 -15.25
CA SER A 4 -0.99 -29.36 -15.86
C SER A 4 -0.49 -28.39 -16.96
N ALA A 5 -1.39 -27.71 -17.68
CA ALA A 5 -1.02 -26.72 -18.67
C ALA A 5 -0.48 -25.44 -18.01
N GLN A 6 -1.11 -25.02 -16.91
CA GLN A 6 -0.70 -23.87 -16.11
C GLN A 6 0.72 -24.05 -15.55
N ASP A 7 1.02 -25.22 -14.96
CA ASP A 7 2.36 -25.53 -14.44
C ASP A 7 3.45 -25.49 -15.50
N VAL A 8 3.15 -25.98 -16.71
CA VAL A 8 4.10 -25.94 -17.84
C VAL A 8 4.34 -24.50 -18.29
N ILE A 9 3.30 -23.69 -18.42
CA ILE A 9 3.41 -22.28 -18.81
C ILE A 9 4.26 -21.51 -17.78
N ILE A 10 3.96 -21.68 -16.50
CA ILE A 10 4.72 -21.04 -15.41
C ILE A 10 6.18 -21.48 -15.47
N ALA A 11 6.45 -22.79 -15.57
CA ALA A 11 7.81 -23.30 -15.61
C ALA A 11 8.63 -22.75 -16.79
N VAL A 12 8.01 -22.62 -17.97
CA VAL A 12 8.69 -22.04 -19.15
C VAL A 12 8.98 -20.56 -18.94
N LEU A 13 8.02 -19.78 -18.45
CA LEU A 13 8.22 -18.34 -18.23
C LEU A 13 9.19 -18.05 -17.08
N ALA A 14 9.17 -18.83 -16.00
CA ALA A 14 10.09 -18.72 -14.88
C ALA A 14 11.55 -19.06 -15.24
N ALA A 15 11.77 -19.92 -16.25
CA ALA A 15 13.10 -20.30 -16.70
C ALA A 15 13.80 -19.24 -17.57
N GLY A 16 13.16 -18.08 -17.80
CA GLY A 16 13.72 -16.95 -18.55
C GLY A 16 13.20 -16.80 -19.96
N LEU A 17 13.45 -15.62 -20.54
CA LEU A 17 12.89 -15.21 -21.84
C LEU A 17 13.79 -15.48 -23.03
N ASP A 18 14.99 -15.95 -22.82
CA ASP A 18 15.90 -16.34 -23.89
C ASP A 18 15.69 -17.81 -24.24
N LYS A 19 15.28 -18.05 -25.47
CA LYS A 19 15.03 -19.39 -26.02
C LYS A 19 16.22 -20.32 -25.92
N GLU A 20 17.43 -19.81 -26.09
CA GLU A 20 18.67 -20.63 -26.12
C GLU A 20 19.09 -21.07 -24.70
N THR A 21 18.85 -20.24 -23.71
CA THR A 21 19.21 -20.48 -22.28
C THR A 21 18.08 -21.03 -21.43
N ASN A 22 16.83 -20.98 -21.90
CA ASN A 22 15.67 -21.49 -21.18
C ASN A 22 15.72 -23.03 -21.07
N SER A 23 16.14 -23.53 -19.92
CA SER A 23 16.35 -24.96 -19.68
C SER A 23 15.09 -25.82 -19.82
N VAL A 24 13.93 -25.27 -19.44
CA VAL A 24 12.63 -25.96 -19.52
C VAL A 24 12.23 -26.10 -20.98
N LEU A 25 12.34 -25.04 -21.77
CA LEU A 25 12.05 -25.08 -23.20
C LEU A 25 12.98 -25.99 -23.95
N GLN A 26 14.27 -25.98 -23.61
CA GLN A 26 15.28 -26.89 -24.20
C GLN A 26 15.00 -28.38 -23.92
N ASN A 27 14.50 -28.69 -22.73
CA ASN A 27 14.04 -30.04 -22.36
C ASN A 27 12.79 -30.44 -23.16
N ILE A 28 11.83 -29.53 -23.31
CA ILE A 28 10.66 -29.78 -24.18
C ILE A 28 11.10 -30.09 -25.61
N CYS A 29 12.06 -29.34 -26.15
CA CYS A 29 12.62 -29.62 -27.49
C CYS A 29 13.27 -30.99 -27.63
N LYS A 30 13.94 -31.48 -26.57
CA LYS A 30 14.64 -32.80 -26.60
C LYS A 30 13.69 -33.97 -26.50
N PHE A 31 12.65 -33.88 -25.70
CA PHE A 31 11.77 -35.01 -25.34
C PHE A 31 10.39 -34.96 -25.97
N GLY A 32 10.02 -33.85 -26.53
CA GLY A 32 8.73 -33.65 -27.12
C GLY A 32 8.82 -32.83 -28.39
N SER A 33 7.78 -32.15 -28.66
CA SER A 33 7.70 -31.24 -29.76
C SER A 33 7.47 -29.85 -29.17
N ILE A 34 8.34 -28.91 -29.51
CA ILE A 34 8.12 -27.48 -29.20
C ILE A 34 6.81 -27.01 -29.78
N GLU A 35 6.40 -27.59 -30.87
CA GLU A 35 5.09 -27.37 -31.49
C GLU A 35 3.95 -27.70 -30.54
N ALA A 36 4.03 -28.81 -29.79
CA ALA A 36 3.03 -29.17 -28.80
C ALA A 36 2.92 -28.14 -27.66
N PHE A 37 4.05 -27.56 -27.26
CA PHE A 37 4.04 -26.46 -26.28
C PHE A 37 3.31 -25.23 -26.83
N TRP A 38 3.63 -24.78 -28.03
CA TRP A 38 2.98 -23.62 -28.63
C TRP A 38 1.51 -23.85 -28.95
N GLN A 39 1.11 -25.07 -29.28
CA GLN A 39 -0.31 -25.44 -29.41
C GLN A 39 -1.02 -25.37 -28.06
N LEU A 40 -0.37 -25.81 -26.97
CA LEU A 40 -0.89 -25.69 -25.61
C LEU A 40 -1.01 -24.22 -25.21
N ALA A 41 0.02 -23.41 -25.42
CA ALA A 41 0.02 -21.98 -25.15
C ALA A 41 -1.13 -21.28 -25.91
N ARG A 42 -1.26 -21.53 -27.21
CA ARG A 42 -2.36 -21.00 -28.03
C ARG A 42 -3.73 -21.39 -27.50
N LYS A 43 -3.92 -22.67 -27.17
CA LYS A 43 -5.19 -23.19 -26.69
C LYS A 43 -5.65 -22.49 -25.41
N TYR A 44 -4.75 -22.30 -24.44
CA TYR A 44 -5.10 -21.84 -23.11
C TYR A 44 -4.94 -20.33 -22.92
N THR A 45 -3.99 -19.69 -23.60
CA THR A 45 -3.74 -18.24 -23.46
C THR A 45 -4.16 -17.41 -24.67
N GLY A 46 -4.43 -18.07 -25.81
CA GLY A 46 -4.71 -17.38 -27.08
C GLY A 46 -3.46 -16.83 -27.78
N TYR A 47 -2.26 -17.13 -27.27
CA TYR A 47 -1.01 -16.65 -27.85
C TYR A 47 -0.71 -17.28 -29.20
N ILE A 48 -0.26 -16.47 -30.13
CA ILE A 48 0.26 -16.90 -31.43
C ILE A 48 1.74 -16.60 -31.46
N GLU A 49 2.59 -17.64 -31.63
CA GLU A 49 4.04 -17.52 -31.65
C GLU A 49 4.51 -16.49 -32.68
N GLU A 50 5.42 -15.60 -32.24
CA GLU A 50 6.12 -14.64 -33.07
C GLU A 50 7.61 -15.01 -33.17
N GLU A 51 8.20 -14.88 -34.35
CA GLU A 51 9.55 -15.42 -34.65
C GLU A 51 10.66 -14.66 -33.91
N ASP A 52 10.54 -13.32 -33.78
CA ASP A 52 11.66 -12.49 -33.30
C ASP A 52 11.92 -12.63 -31.80
N LYS A 53 10.87 -12.66 -30.98
CA LYS A 53 10.94 -12.72 -29.50
C LYS A 53 9.84 -13.60 -28.94
N PRO A 54 9.81 -14.89 -29.19
CA PRO A 54 8.67 -15.73 -28.88
C PRO A 54 8.33 -15.75 -27.39
N LEU A 55 9.32 -15.87 -26.50
CA LEU A 55 9.08 -15.90 -25.04
C LEU A 55 8.80 -14.51 -24.47
N GLY A 56 9.44 -13.45 -24.95
CA GLY A 56 9.17 -12.07 -24.52
C GLY A 56 7.75 -11.64 -24.89
N TYR A 57 7.30 -11.90 -26.10
CA TYR A 57 5.95 -11.61 -26.53
C TYR A 57 4.91 -12.52 -25.85
N PHE A 58 5.28 -13.77 -25.58
CA PHE A 58 4.42 -14.68 -24.81
C PHE A 58 4.22 -14.21 -23.37
N ALA A 59 5.30 -13.79 -22.68
CA ALA A 59 5.22 -13.22 -21.35
C ALA A 59 4.33 -11.96 -21.33
N ALA A 60 4.57 -11.03 -22.26
CA ALA A 60 3.76 -9.82 -22.38
C ALA A 60 2.27 -10.16 -22.64
N HIS A 61 2.01 -11.15 -23.50
CA HIS A 61 0.65 -11.61 -23.80
C HIS A 61 -0.05 -12.19 -22.56
N VAL A 62 0.60 -13.08 -21.82
CA VAL A 62 0.02 -13.69 -20.61
C VAL A 62 -0.28 -12.62 -19.56
N LEU A 63 0.69 -11.75 -19.28
CA LEU A 63 0.57 -10.72 -18.24
C LEU A 63 -0.46 -9.63 -18.61
N LEU A 64 -0.47 -9.14 -19.85
CA LEU A 64 -1.43 -8.12 -20.28
C LEU A 64 -2.84 -8.68 -20.46
N THR A 65 -2.98 -9.92 -20.92
CA THR A 65 -4.26 -10.62 -20.98
C THR A 65 -4.80 -10.81 -19.54
N ALA A 66 -3.96 -11.21 -18.59
CA ALA A 66 -4.33 -11.29 -17.18
C ALA A 66 -4.76 -9.93 -16.62
N LEU A 67 -3.98 -8.88 -16.88
CA LEU A 67 -4.31 -7.52 -16.44
C LEU A 67 -5.66 -7.05 -16.98
N SER A 68 -5.98 -7.39 -18.22
CA SER A 68 -7.25 -7.01 -18.85
C SER A 68 -8.50 -7.62 -18.19
N GLN A 69 -8.33 -8.60 -17.30
CA GLN A 69 -9.40 -9.15 -16.48
C GLN A 69 -9.91 -8.13 -15.44
N THR A 70 -9.03 -7.28 -14.93
CA THR A 70 -9.32 -6.34 -13.82
C THR A 70 -9.21 -4.87 -14.21
N MET A 71 -8.49 -4.56 -15.28
CA MET A 71 -8.23 -3.20 -15.73
C MET A 71 -9.23 -2.76 -16.80
N ASN A 72 -9.59 -1.48 -16.78
CA ASN A 72 -10.40 -0.88 -17.83
C ASN A 72 -9.66 -0.95 -19.18
N ALA A 73 -10.39 -1.37 -20.24
CA ALA A 73 -9.82 -1.51 -21.58
C ALA A 73 -9.19 -0.21 -22.14
N SER A 74 -9.68 0.96 -21.73
CA SER A 74 -9.13 2.25 -22.16
C SER A 74 -7.66 2.44 -21.75
N VAL A 75 -7.22 1.84 -20.64
CA VAL A 75 -5.84 1.90 -20.17
C VAL A 75 -4.90 1.09 -21.06
N LEU A 76 -5.42 0.03 -21.69
CA LEU A 76 -4.67 -0.88 -22.56
C LEU A 76 -4.76 -0.53 -24.05
N LYS A 77 -5.38 0.62 -24.38
CA LYS A 77 -5.49 1.07 -25.78
C LYS A 77 -4.10 1.19 -26.45
N GLY A 78 -3.93 0.52 -27.57
CA GLY A 78 -2.66 0.43 -28.29
C GLY A 78 -1.77 -0.78 -27.88
N LEU A 79 -2.25 -1.59 -26.93
CA LEU A 79 -1.62 -2.85 -26.53
C LEU A 79 -2.48 -4.07 -26.86
N GLU A 80 -3.52 -3.89 -27.69
CA GLU A 80 -4.51 -4.92 -28.05
C GLU A 80 -3.87 -6.16 -28.64
N ARG A 81 -2.73 -6.03 -29.35
CA ARG A 81 -1.97 -7.16 -29.90
C ARG A 81 -1.54 -8.18 -28.84
N PHE A 82 -1.39 -7.76 -27.60
CA PHE A 82 -0.99 -8.61 -26.47
C PHE A 82 -2.17 -9.13 -25.66
N VAL A 83 -3.42 -8.81 -26.01
CA VAL A 83 -4.58 -9.14 -25.20
C VAL A 83 -5.49 -10.11 -25.95
N SER A 84 -5.77 -11.25 -25.31
CA SER A 84 -6.80 -12.20 -25.77
C SER A 84 -8.10 -11.99 -25.02
N GLU A 85 -9.14 -11.55 -25.70
CA GLU A 85 -10.46 -11.30 -25.09
C GLU A 85 -11.11 -12.57 -24.49
N THR A 86 -10.81 -13.74 -25.06
CA THR A 86 -11.41 -15.01 -24.64
C THR A 86 -10.65 -15.73 -23.52
N ASN A 87 -9.40 -15.33 -23.24
CA ASN A 87 -8.51 -16.06 -22.34
C ASN A 87 -8.17 -15.29 -21.06
N LYS A 88 -8.82 -14.17 -20.80
CA LYS A 88 -8.54 -13.28 -19.65
C LYS A 88 -8.54 -14.02 -18.30
N ALA A 89 -9.60 -14.77 -18.04
CA ALA A 89 -9.74 -15.49 -16.76
C ALA A 89 -8.65 -16.55 -16.57
N TYR A 90 -8.28 -17.25 -17.63
CA TYR A 90 -7.24 -18.27 -17.53
C TYR A 90 -5.86 -17.66 -17.34
N CYS A 91 -5.48 -16.63 -18.10
CA CYS A 91 -4.22 -15.91 -17.88
C CYS A 91 -4.18 -15.28 -16.49
N TYR A 92 -5.28 -14.72 -16.00
CA TYR A 92 -5.36 -14.19 -14.65
C TYR A 92 -5.13 -15.30 -13.59
N SER A 93 -5.71 -16.48 -13.78
CA SER A 93 -5.49 -17.61 -12.87
C SER A 93 -4.04 -18.09 -12.84
N ILE A 94 -3.34 -18.07 -13.97
CA ILE A 94 -1.89 -18.37 -14.04
C ILE A 94 -1.10 -17.39 -13.15
N VAL A 95 -1.31 -16.11 -13.35
CA VAL A 95 -0.58 -15.06 -12.62
C VAL A 95 -0.92 -15.09 -11.14
N HIS A 96 -2.20 -15.27 -10.79
CA HIS A 96 -2.65 -15.33 -9.41
C HIS A 96 -2.08 -16.54 -8.67
N GLU A 97 -2.09 -17.72 -9.27
CA GLU A 97 -1.45 -18.91 -8.67
C GLU A 97 0.05 -18.71 -8.49
N TRP A 98 0.72 -18.18 -9.51
CA TRP A 98 2.17 -17.94 -9.44
C TRP A 98 2.52 -16.91 -8.36
N SER A 99 1.78 -15.80 -8.28
CA SER A 99 1.99 -14.75 -7.25
C SER A 99 1.74 -15.24 -5.83
N SER A 100 0.91 -16.28 -5.65
CA SER A 100 0.59 -16.86 -4.33
C SER A 100 1.65 -17.86 -3.81
N ARG A 101 2.66 -18.19 -4.61
CA ARG A 101 3.76 -19.07 -4.17
C ARG A 101 4.67 -18.35 -3.18
N GLU A 102 5.27 -19.09 -2.25
CA GLU A 102 6.22 -18.52 -1.27
C GLU A 102 7.42 -17.85 -1.95
N ASP A 103 7.91 -18.44 -3.06
CA ASP A 103 8.94 -17.87 -3.92
C ASP A 103 8.30 -17.42 -5.24
N ASN A 104 8.03 -16.14 -5.35
CA ASN A 104 7.46 -15.49 -6.54
C ASN A 104 8.37 -14.40 -7.12
N GLU A 105 9.65 -14.43 -6.77
CA GLU A 105 10.63 -13.44 -7.26
C GLU A 105 10.78 -13.47 -8.77
N ASP A 106 10.77 -14.66 -9.36
CA ASP A 106 10.82 -14.85 -10.80
C ASP A 106 9.64 -14.18 -11.54
N LEU A 107 8.43 -14.24 -10.97
CA LEU A 107 7.29 -13.51 -11.50
C LEU A 107 7.48 -11.99 -11.37
N TYR A 108 8.00 -11.54 -10.22
CA TYR A 108 8.26 -10.12 -10.01
C TYR A 108 9.24 -9.58 -11.06
N GLU A 109 10.36 -10.26 -11.27
CA GLU A 109 11.36 -9.90 -12.26
C GLU A 109 10.80 -9.95 -13.70
N LEU A 110 9.94 -10.94 -13.98
CA LEU A 110 9.25 -11.02 -15.26
C LEU A 110 8.33 -9.82 -15.50
N CYS A 111 7.54 -9.44 -14.49
CA CYS A 111 6.70 -8.24 -14.56
C CYS A 111 7.53 -6.99 -14.81
N ARG A 112 8.65 -6.82 -14.09
CA ARG A 112 9.57 -5.68 -14.29
C ARG A 112 10.15 -5.64 -15.68
N THR A 113 10.53 -6.79 -16.24
CA THR A 113 11.04 -6.89 -17.61
C THR A 113 10.01 -6.42 -18.63
N VAL A 114 8.77 -6.92 -18.53
CA VAL A 114 7.69 -6.54 -19.44
C VAL A 114 7.29 -5.06 -19.26
N GLU A 115 7.23 -4.56 -18.02
CA GLU A 115 7.00 -3.13 -17.71
C GLU A 115 8.00 -2.23 -18.46
N ASN A 116 9.27 -2.57 -18.39
CA ASN A 116 10.34 -1.79 -19.01
C ASN A 116 10.28 -1.87 -20.54
N GLU A 117 10.12 -3.07 -21.10
CA GLU A 117 10.03 -3.24 -22.56
C GLU A 117 8.84 -2.50 -23.19
N LEU A 118 7.70 -2.50 -22.53
CA LEU A 118 6.47 -1.86 -23.01
C LEU A 118 6.25 -0.45 -22.45
N GLN A 119 7.18 0.06 -21.62
CA GLN A 119 7.10 1.38 -20.99
C GLN A 119 5.78 1.59 -20.22
N LEU A 120 5.33 0.56 -19.51
CA LEU A 120 4.08 0.58 -18.76
C LEU A 120 4.04 1.66 -17.65
N PRO A 121 5.14 1.94 -16.90
CA PRO A 121 5.14 3.03 -15.93
C PRO A 121 4.78 4.38 -16.55
N VAL A 122 5.39 4.73 -17.68
CA VAL A 122 5.09 5.98 -18.41
C VAL A 122 3.65 6.01 -18.92
N ARG A 123 3.12 4.87 -19.29
CA ARG A 123 1.73 4.74 -19.71
C ARG A 123 0.77 4.96 -18.55
N PHE A 124 0.97 4.26 -17.42
CA PHE A 124 0.07 4.31 -16.27
C PHE A 124 0.12 5.68 -15.58
N ASP A 125 1.25 6.36 -15.57
CA ASP A 125 1.36 7.73 -15.05
C ASP A 125 0.47 8.77 -15.75
N LYS A 126 -0.12 8.42 -16.90
CA LYS A 126 -1.08 9.28 -17.63
C LYS A 126 -2.52 9.12 -17.17
N PHE A 127 -2.81 8.17 -16.31
CA PHE A 127 -4.15 7.87 -15.82
C PHE A 127 -4.27 8.22 -14.34
N GLU A 128 -5.45 8.75 -13.97
CA GLU A 128 -5.76 9.04 -12.58
C GLU A 128 -5.76 7.77 -11.71
N PRO A 129 -5.41 7.87 -10.41
CA PRO A 129 -5.40 6.72 -9.50
C PRO A 129 -6.72 5.93 -9.49
N GLU A 130 -7.88 6.61 -9.61
CA GLU A 130 -9.19 5.96 -9.69
C GLU A 130 -9.33 4.99 -10.86
N THR A 131 -8.68 5.30 -11.97
CA THR A 131 -8.71 4.46 -13.17
C THR A 131 -7.80 3.24 -13.01
N LEU A 132 -6.71 3.37 -12.24
CA LEU A 132 -5.71 2.33 -12.02
C LEU A 132 -6.04 1.39 -10.85
N ILE A 133 -6.93 1.81 -9.96
CA ILE A 133 -7.16 1.19 -8.66
C ILE A 133 -7.53 -0.31 -8.72
N THR A 134 -8.20 -0.75 -9.78
CA THR A 134 -8.60 -2.14 -10.00
C THR A 134 -7.55 -2.97 -10.71
N GLY A 135 -6.50 -2.34 -11.26
CA GLY A 135 -5.42 -3.05 -11.96
C GLY A 135 -4.63 -3.92 -11.01
N ASP A 136 -4.36 -5.14 -11.47
CA ASP A 136 -3.63 -6.12 -10.67
C ASP A 136 -2.46 -6.66 -11.46
N VAL A 137 -1.63 -7.45 -11.30
CA VAL A 137 -0.55 -8.05 -12.12
C VAL A 137 0.78 -7.28 -12.05
N PHE A 138 0.83 -6.00 -12.36
CA PHE A 138 2.10 -5.27 -12.48
C PHE A 138 2.42 -4.42 -11.24
N PRO A 139 3.65 -4.55 -10.67
CA PRO A 139 4.13 -3.70 -9.57
C PRO A 139 4.02 -2.20 -9.85
N CYS A 140 4.29 -1.75 -11.07
CA CYS A 140 4.29 -0.34 -11.43
C CYS A 140 2.91 0.34 -11.31
N ILE A 141 1.82 -0.43 -11.20
CA ILE A 141 0.50 0.13 -10.91
C ILE A 141 0.46 0.72 -9.50
N ASN A 142 1.02 -0.01 -8.51
CA ASN A 142 1.15 0.51 -7.14
C ASN A 142 2.04 1.75 -7.10
N GLU A 143 3.15 1.73 -7.83
CA GLU A 143 4.08 2.86 -7.93
C GLU A 143 3.40 4.09 -8.53
N SER A 144 2.68 3.95 -9.65
CA SER A 144 1.96 5.05 -10.29
C SER A 144 0.91 5.67 -9.37
N ILE A 145 0.12 4.85 -8.67
CA ILE A 145 -0.90 5.33 -7.74
C ILE A 145 -0.27 6.11 -6.58
N LEU A 146 0.73 5.52 -5.91
CA LEU A 146 1.40 6.11 -4.76
C LEU A 146 2.14 7.39 -5.13
N LYS A 147 2.88 7.38 -6.24
CA LYS A 147 3.62 8.54 -6.75
C LYS A 147 2.71 9.74 -6.99
N GLN A 148 1.58 9.53 -7.64
CA GLN A 148 0.61 10.60 -7.91
C GLN A 148 0.01 11.17 -6.63
N LEU A 149 -0.40 10.29 -5.69
CA LEU A 149 -1.01 10.73 -4.44
C LEU A 149 0.00 11.43 -3.52
N PHE A 150 1.26 10.98 -3.45
CA PHE A 150 2.30 11.68 -2.70
C PHE A 150 2.64 13.04 -3.33
N ALA A 151 2.65 13.15 -4.65
CA ALA A 151 2.82 14.44 -5.32
C ALA A 151 1.69 15.42 -4.97
N GLU A 152 0.43 14.98 -5.01
CA GLU A 152 -0.71 15.81 -4.60
C GLU A 152 -0.61 16.24 -3.13
N ILE A 153 -0.23 15.33 -2.22
CA ILE A 153 -0.04 15.64 -0.80
C ILE A 153 1.08 16.68 -0.61
N SER A 154 2.17 16.56 -1.36
CA SER A 154 3.27 17.53 -1.32
C SER A 154 2.79 18.93 -1.75
N ASP A 155 1.81 19.00 -2.64
CA ASP A 155 1.14 20.23 -3.05
C ASP A 155 -0.03 20.63 -2.10
N HIS A 156 -0.11 20.02 -0.92
CA HIS A 156 -1.18 20.21 0.08
C HIS A 156 -2.58 19.83 -0.40
N VAL A 157 -2.70 18.98 -1.41
CA VAL A 157 -3.96 18.43 -1.88
C VAL A 157 -4.15 17.01 -1.34
N VAL A 158 -5.07 16.85 -0.39
CA VAL A 158 -5.34 15.54 0.25
C VAL A 158 -6.77 15.10 -0.02
N LYS A 159 -6.93 14.19 -0.96
CA LYS A 159 -8.22 13.61 -1.37
C LYS A 159 -8.56 12.43 -0.46
N VAL A 160 -9.10 12.71 0.74
CA VAL A 160 -9.34 11.71 1.80
C VAL A 160 -10.15 10.50 1.32
N ASP A 161 -11.24 10.72 0.58
CA ASP A 161 -12.09 9.64 0.09
C ASP A 161 -11.37 8.76 -0.94
N LEU A 162 -10.57 9.36 -1.80
CA LEU A 162 -9.74 8.62 -2.75
C LEU A 162 -8.67 7.80 -2.02
N ILE A 163 -7.96 8.39 -1.08
CA ILE A 163 -6.95 7.71 -0.26
C ILE A 163 -7.56 6.50 0.43
N ARG A 164 -8.74 6.68 1.06
CA ARG A 164 -9.45 5.57 1.71
C ARG A 164 -9.78 4.46 0.71
N LYS A 165 -10.36 4.80 -0.42
CA LYS A 165 -10.71 3.84 -1.48
C LYS A 165 -9.48 3.11 -2.02
N VAL A 166 -8.38 3.82 -2.25
CA VAL A 166 -7.11 3.23 -2.69
C VAL A 166 -6.60 2.24 -1.64
N CYS A 167 -6.47 2.64 -0.38
CA CYS A 167 -5.95 1.77 0.68
C CYS A 167 -6.82 0.52 0.88
N GLU A 168 -8.15 0.64 0.79
CA GLU A 168 -9.07 -0.49 0.89
C GLU A 168 -8.90 -1.49 -0.26
N ASN A 169 -8.83 -1.00 -1.50
CA ASN A 169 -8.73 -1.86 -2.69
C ASN A 169 -7.35 -2.50 -2.84
N ARG A 170 -6.26 -1.74 -2.59
CA ARG A 170 -4.91 -2.23 -2.84
C ARG A 170 -4.45 -3.31 -1.86
N ARG A 171 -5.05 -3.44 -0.68
CA ARG A 171 -4.71 -4.49 0.31
C ARG A 171 -4.84 -5.91 -0.23
N THR A 172 -5.69 -6.14 -1.20
CA THR A 172 -5.92 -7.46 -1.82
C THR A 172 -5.34 -7.55 -3.23
N ALA A 173 -4.71 -6.50 -3.72
CA ALA A 173 -4.09 -6.48 -5.04
C ALA A 173 -2.69 -7.10 -5.02
N GLY A 174 -2.24 -7.56 -6.19
CA GLY A 174 -0.92 -8.11 -6.36
C GLY A 174 0.19 -7.15 -5.93
N TRP A 175 1.23 -7.71 -5.35
CA TRP A 175 2.43 -7.01 -4.89
C TRP A 175 2.22 -6.04 -3.72
N TYR A 176 1.03 -6.02 -3.09
CA TYR A 176 0.74 -5.12 -1.96
C TYR A 176 1.82 -5.18 -0.87
N GLU A 177 2.25 -6.38 -0.48
CA GLU A 177 3.24 -6.56 0.60
C GLU A 177 4.56 -5.81 0.36
N ARG A 178 4.97 -5.67 -0.91
CA ARG A 178 6.17 -4.91 -1.29
C ARG A 178 6.01 -3.39 -1.17
N PHE A 179 4.77 -2.91 -1.09
CA PHE A 179 4.42 -1.50 -1.01
C PHE A 179 3.64 -1.17 0.27
N SER A 180 3.48 -2.13 1.18
CA SER A 180 2.61 -1.99 2.37
C SER A 180 2.98 -0.79 3.23
N ASP A 181 4.26 -0.54 3.47
CA ASP A 181 4.72 0.61 4.26
C ASP A 181 4.37 1.96 3.61
N TYR A 182 4.41 2.04 2.28
CA TYR A 182 3.99 3.24 1.53
C TYR A 182 2.47 3.45 1.61
N PHE A 183 1.68 2.39 1.48
CA PHE A 183 0.24 2.46 1.66
C PHE A 183 -0.15 2.78 3.10
N ASP A 184 0.59 2.31 4.09
CA ASP A 184 0.38 2.66 5.49
C ASP A 184 0.69 4.15 5.74
N CYS A 185 1.77 4.69 5.17
CA CYS A 185 2.03 6.13 5.20
C CYS A 185 0.84 6.92 4.63
N LEU A 186 0.37 6.54 3.45
CA LEU A 186 -0.77 7.17 2.79
C LEU A 186 -2.05 7.08 3.65
N PHE A 187 -2.31 5.92 4.24
CA PHE A 187 -3.45 5.69 5.11
C PHE A 187 -3.45 6.62 6.32
N PHE A 188 -2.30 6.76 7.00
CA PHE A 188 -2.22 7.62 8.18
C PHE A 188 -2.26 9.11 7.82
N ILE A 189 -1.73 9.53 6.68
CA ILE A 189 -1.95 10.89 6.14
C ILE A 189 -3.46 11.15 5.97
N GLY A 190 -4.18 10.22 5.37
CA GLY A 190 -5.63 10.31 5.22
C GLY A 190 -6.38 10.41 6.56
N LYS A 191 -5.95 9.64 7.58
CA LYS A 191 -6.50 9.71 8.94
C LYS A 191 -6.23 11.05 9.62
N MET A 192 -5.01 11.58 9.49
CA MET A 192 -4.64 12.88 10.04
C MET A 192 -5.43 14.01 9.38
N GLN A 193 -5.60 13.97 8.07
CA GLN A 193 -6.41 14.97 7.34
C GLN A 193 -7.90 14.89 7.73
N THR A 194 -8.45 13.69 7.87
CA THR A 194 -9.83 13.51 8.36
C THR A 194 -10.01 14.11 9.75
N PHE A 195 -9.04 13.90 10.62
CA PHE A 195 -9.03 14.47 11.96
C PHE A 195 -8.96 16.01 11.89
N TYR A 196 -8.11 16.56 11.04
CA TYR A 196 -8.05 18.00 10.82
C TYR A 196 -9.37 18.57 10.28
N GLN A 197 -10.02 17.92 9.34
CA GLN A 197 -11.33 18.35 8.84
C GLN A 197 -12.39 18.42 9.94
N LYS A 198 -12.32 17.50 10.92
CA LYS A 198 -13.23 17.46 12.07
C LYS A 198 -12.95 18.55 13.09
N HIS A 199 -11.69 18.90 13.33
CA HIS A 199 -11.25 19.75 14.43
C HIS A 199 -10.55 21.05 14.02
N GLY A 200 -10.42 21.32 12.72
CA GLY A 200 -9.61 22.42 12.17
C GLY A 200 -10.00 23.83 12.62
N GLY A 201 -11.23 24.00 13.13
CA GLY A 201 -11.68 25.25 13.77
C GLY A 201 -11.08 25.52 15.16
N GLY A 202 -10.28 24.62 15.71
CA GLY A 202 -9.72 24.70 17.06
C GLY A 202 -10.59 24.03 18.13
N PHE A 203 -10.05 23.89 19.35
CA PHE A 203 -10.73 23.15 20.42
C PHE A 203 -11.65 24.03 21.28
N HIS A 204 -11.35 25.33 21.42
CA HIS A 204 -12.15 26.35 22.10
C HIS A 204 -12.72 25.96 23.48
N ILE A 205 -11.99 25.18 24.28
CA ILE A 205 -12.41 24.70 25.60
C ILE A 205 -11.61 25.46 26.65
N VAL A 206 -12.35 25.98 27.65
CA VAL A 206 -11.77 26.78 28.76
C VAL A 206 -11.66 26.02 30.08
N GLU A 207 -12.23 24.82 30.16
CA GLU A 207 -12.21 24.00 31.39
C GLU A 207 -11.18 22.88 31.26
N PRO A 208 -10.16 22.79 32.13
CA PRO A 208 -9.08 21.80 32.03
C PRO A 208 -9.60 20.36 31.97
N LYS A 209 -10.60 20.05 32.81
CA LYS A 209 -11.20 18.71 32.85
C LYS A 209 -11.87 18.30 31.53
N LYS A 210 -12.50 19.24 30.84
CA LYS A 210 -13.11 18.97 29.53
C LYS A 210 -12.06 18.74 28.45
N ILE A 211 -10.95 19.49 28.48
CA ILE A 211 -9.81 19.25 27.55
C ILE A 211 -9.21 17.88 27.81
N TRP A 212 -8.96 17.55 29.09
CA TRP A 212 -8.43 16.24 29.48
C TRP A 212 -9.34 15.09 29.00
N LYS A 213 -10.66 15.22 29.22
CA LYS A 213 -11.63 14.24 28.77
C LYS A 213 -11.66 14.12 27.24
N LEU A 214 -11.61 15.24 26.52
CA LEU A 214 -11.58 15.25 25.07
C LEU A 214 -10.27 14.61 24.55
N TYR A 215 -9.13 14.94 25.15
CA TYR A 215 -7.85 14.33 24.78
C TYR A 215 -7.90 12.82 24.97
N THR A 216 -8.28 12.34 26.14
CA THR A 216 -8.29 10.91 26.47
C THR A 216 -9.35 10.09 25.71
N SER A 217 -10.36 10.73 25.14
CA SER A 217 -11.41 10.05 24.35
C SER A 217 -11.24 10.16 22.85
N ASP A 218 -10.63 11.22 22.34
CA ASP A 218 -10.58 11.50 20.90
C ASP A 218 -9.23 12.06 20.41
N LEU A 219 -8.71 13.13 21.04
CA LEU A 219 -7.55 13.86 20.48
C LEU A 219 -6.26 13.04 20.47
N TYR A 220 -6.07 12.09 21.40
CA TYR A 220 -4.91 11.17 21.40
C TYR A 220 -4.73 10.41 20.09
N ARG A 221 -5.79 10.29 19.28
CA ARG A 221 -5.74 9.61 17.99
C ARG A 221 -4.78 10.32 17.03
N MET A 222 -4.67 11.65 17.11
CA MET A 222 -3.74 12.38 16.28
C MET A 222 -2.29 12.01 16.61
N ASP A 223 -1.95 11.85 17.90
CA ASP A 223 -0.64 11.34 18.32
C ASP A 223 -0.40 9.92 17.82
N ALA A 224 -1.42 9.07 17.86
CA ALA A 224 -1.33 7.71 17.37
C ALA A 224 -1.09 7.67 15.85
N TYR A 225 -1.83 8.45 15.07
CA TYR A 225 -1.68 8.52 13.62
C TYR A 225 -0.29 9.03 13.22
N TYR A 226 0.19 10.08 13.89
CA TYR A 226 1.52 10.63 13.68
C TYR A 226 2.63 9.59 13.94
N ARG A 227 2.56 8.88 15.08
CA ARG A 227 3.53 7.82 15.40
C ARG A 227 3.48 6.66 14.42
N HIS A 228 2.30 6.22 14.01
CA HIS A 228 2.15 5.15 13.02
C HIS A 228 2.66 5.55 11.65
N PHE A 229 2.43 6.81 11.24
CA PHE A 229 3.02 7.34 10.03
C PHE A 229 4.55 7.24 10.06
N HIS A 230 5.19 7.73 11.12
CA HIS A 230 6.65 7.69 11.25
C HIS A 230 7.20 6.27 11.36
N TYR A 231 6.45 5.35 11.95
CA TYR A 231 6.82 3.94 11.96
C TYR A 231 6.83 3.35 10.56
N ALA A 232 5.77 3.55 9.79
CA ALA A 232 5.68 3.11 8.40
C ALA A 232 6.73 3.78 7.51
N PHE A 233 6.93 5.09 7.67
CA PHE A 233 7.99 5.84 6.99
C PHE A 233 9.39 5.27 7.28
N GLY A 234 9.71 5.00 8.55
CA GLY A 234 10.98 4.39 8.92
C GLY A 234 11.18 2.99 8.34
N ASN A 235 10.10 2.21 8.18
CA ASN A 235 10.16 0.91 7.53
C ASN A 235 10.33 1.02 6.02
N SER A 236 9.66 1.96 5.36
CA SER A 236 9.80 2.17 3.90
C SER A 236 11.25 2.47 3.50
N LEU A 237 12.01 3.14 4.37
CA LEU A 237 13.44 3.43 4.12
C LEU A 237 14.33 2.18 4.16
N LYS A 238 13.90 1.07 4.74
CA LYS A 238 14.66 -0.20 4.75
C LYS A 238 14.63 -0.90 3.40
N ASN A 239 13.53 -0.72 2.67
CA ASN A 239 13.31 -1.27 1.34
C ASN A 239 12.94 -0.12 0.40
N ALA A 240 13.83 0.87 0.32
CA ALA A 240 13.59 2.10 -0.41
C ALA A 240 13.26 1.82 -1.89
N ASN A 241 12.22 2.49 -2.37
CA ASN A 241 11.85 2.51 -3.77
C ASN A 241 12.18 3.90 -4.33
N ASP A 242 13.16 3.98 -5.22
CA ASP A 242 13.67 5.24 -5.76
C ASP A 242 12.58 6.11 -6.42
N ILE A 243 11.52 5.49 -6.93
CA ILE A 243 10.40 6.20 -7.58
C ILE A 243 9.51 6.90 -6.55
N LEU A 244 9.37 6.33 -5.34
CA LEU A 244 8.43 6.77 -4.32
C LEU A 244 9.08 7.59 -3.21
N GLU A 245 10.38 7.45 -3.00
CA GLU A 245 11.08 7.99 -1.85
C GLU A 245 10.99 9.52 -1.78
N ASP A 246 11.23 10.22 -2.87
CA ASP A 246 11.19 11.67 -2.94
C ASP A 246 9.79 12.22 -2.64
N GLY A 247 8.76 11.67 -3.27
CA GLY A 247 7.37 12.10 -3.05
C GLY A 247 6.93 11.86 -1.60
N LEU A 248 7.30 10.72 -1.02
CA LEU A 248 7.01 10.42 0.38
C LEU A 248 7.76 11.37 1.33
N LYS A 249 9.03 11.65 1.10
CA LYS A 249 9.80 12.62 1.90
C LYS A 249 9.16 14.01 1.88
N HIS A 250 8.79 14.52 0.72
CA HIS A 250 8.09 15.80 0.64
C HIS A 250 6.72 15.78 1.35
N SER A 251 6.02 14.63 1.31
CA SER A 251 4.76 14.48 2.05
C SER A 251 4.94 14.55 3.57
N THR A 252 6.14 14.32 4.10
CA THR A 252 6.41 14.48 5.55
C THR A 252 6.27 15.93 6.00
N GLU A 253 6.54 16.91 5.15
CA GLU A 253 6.35 18.33 5.47
C GLU A 253 4.89 18.64 5.78
N PHE A 254 3.96 18.05 5.02
CA PHE A 254 2.53 18.16 5.28
C PHE A 254 2.15 17.50 6.62
N VAL A 255 2.68 16.32 6.94
CA VAL A 255 2.44 15.62 8.19
C VAL A 255 2.93 16.43 9.39
N GLU A 256 4.16 16.99 9.30
CA GLU A 256 4.73 17.86 10.33
C GLU A 256 3.91 19.14 10.51
N ALA A 257 3.45 19.74 9.43
CA ALA A 257 2.60 20.92 9.49
C ALA A 257 1.28 20.65 10.22
N LEU A 258 0.63 19.52 9.94
CA LEU A 258 -0.59 19.14 10.64
C LEU A 258 -0.35 18.85 12.12
N TYR A 259 0.73 18.13 12.45
CA TYR A 259 0.96 17.70 13.82
C TYR A 259 1.58 18.80 14.66
N GLN A 260 2.73 19.36 14.24
CA GLN A 260 3.48 20.35 15.03
C GLN A 260 2.85 21.73 14.99
N ASN A 261 2.55 22.24 13.77
CA ASN A 261 2.16 23.62 13.59
C ASN A 261 0.68 23.89 13.84
N TRP A 262 -0.16 22.85 13.75
CA TRP A 262 -1.57 22.98 14.05
C TRP A 262 -1.94 22.23 15.33
N PHE A 263 -1.89 20.88 15.37
CA PHE A 263 -2.45 20.09 16.47
C PHE A 263 -1.79 20.38 17.82
N LEU A 264 -0.48 20.25 17.93
CA LEU A 264 0.23 20.52 19.18
C LEU A 264 0.11 21.97 19.62
N ARG A 265 0.16 22.90 18.67
CA ARG A 265 0.01 24.33 18.95
C ARG A 265 -1.38 24.63 19.53
N GLU A 266 -2.44 24.17 18.88
CA GLU A 266 -3.82 24.36 19.35
C GLU A 266 -4.07 23.68 20.70
N LEU A 267 -3.63 22.44 20.84
CA LEU A 267 -3.79 21.69 22.09
C LEU A 267 -3.03 22.36 23.25
N THR A 268 -1.79 22.75 23.03
CA THR A 268 -0.95 23.41 24.03
C THR A 268 -1.54 24.77 24.43
N ALA A 269 -1.94 25.58 23.48
CA ALA A 269 -2.55 26.89 23.76
C ALA A 269 -3.86 26.72 24.55
N CYS A 270 -4.72 25.81 24.14
CA CYS A 270 -5.97 25.52 24.83
C CYS A 270 -5.74 25.02 26.26
N TRP A 271 -4.82 24.08 26.45
CA TRP A 271 -4.46 23.54 27.77
C TRP A 271 -3.85 24.61 28.69
N THR A 272 -2.85 25.36 28.19
CA THR A 272 -2.17 26.39 28.97
C THR A 272 -3.13 27.46 29.45
N ASN A 273 -4.02 27.93 28.58
CA ASN A 273 -5.03 28.94 28.98
C ASN A 273 -6.01 28.40 30.01
N ALA A 274 -6.52 27.19 29.82
CA ALA A 274 -7.49 26.58 30.72
C ALA A 274 -6.90 26.23 32.09
N ALA A 275 -5.64 25.80 32.14
CA ALA A 275 -5.00 25.37 33.39
C ALA A 275 -4.27 26.50 34.13
N ALA A 276 -4.19 27.71 33.59
CA ALA A 276 -3.37 28.81 34.11
C ALA A 276 -3.63 29.15 35.55
N GLU A 277 -4.89 29.30 35.93
CA GLU A 277 -5.30 29.67 37.28
C GLU A 277 -4.94 28.59 38.31
N ASP A 278 -5.29 27.35 38.02
CA ASP A 278 -4.99 26.21 38.89
C ASP A 278 -3.48 25.98 39.05
N LEU A 279 -2.74 26.08 37.98
CA LEU A 279 -1.28 25.92 38.02
C LEU A 279 -0.60 27.04 38.80
N ALA A 280 -1.06 28.27 38.65
CA ALA A 280 -0.54 29.41 39.43
C ALA A 280 -0.86 29.32 40.92
N ALA A 281 -2.09 28.92 41.29
CA ALA A 281 -2.53 28.85 42.65
C ALA A 281 -2.09 27.59 43.41
N LEU A 282 -2.07 26.43 42.73
CA LEU A 282 -1.95 25.12 43.36
C LEU A 282 -0.72 24.32 42.86
N GLY A 283 -0.11 24.69 41.73
CA GLY A 283 0.91 23.93 41.08
C GLY A 283 0.43 22.62 40.39
N TYR A 284 -0.90 22.43 40.31
CA TYR A 284 -1.54 21.29 39.66
C TYR A 284 -2.97 21.64 39.27
N VAL A 285 -3.58 20.86 38.39
CA VAL A 285 -4.99 21.01 37.99
C VAL A 285 -5.89 20.26 38.99
N SER A 286 -6.78 20.97 39.69
CA SER A 286 -7.52 20.45 40.83
C SER A 286 -8.51 19.33 40.50
N GLU A 287 -9.15 19.40 39.33
CA GLU A 287 -10.18 18.45 38.91
C GLU A 287 -9.67 17.19 38.22
N ILE A 288 -8.36 17.09 38.00
CA ILE A 288 -7.71 15.94 37.31
C ILE A 288 -6.98 15.07 38.33
N GLU A 289 -7.20 13.76 38.24
CA GLU A 289 -6.55 12.80 39.11
C GLU A 289 -5.02 12.87 38.94
N LYS A 290 -4.31 12.90 40.06
CA LYS A 290 -2.84 12.99 40.06
C LYS A 290 -2.24 11.62 39.92
N GLN A 291 -1.27 11.48 39.03
CA GLN A 291 -0.54 10.24 38.82
C GLN A 291 0.08 9.68 40.12
N ARG A 292 0.56 10.55 41.02
CA ARG A 292 1.12 10.15 42.32
C ARG A 292 0.13 9.43 43.23
N ASP A 293 -1.19 9.66 43.04
CA ASP A 293 -2.24 9.05 43.86
C ASP A 293 -2.70 7.70 43.30
N PHE A 294 -2.26 7.33 42.07
CA PHE A 294 -2.63 6.10 41.36
C PHE A 294 -2.43 4.84 42.22
N TYR A 295 -1.25 4.72 42.85
CA TYR A 295 -0.93 3.56 43.67
C TYR A 295 -1.91 3.39 44.85
N LYS A 296 -2.16 4.47 45.60
CA LYS A 296 -3.09 4.45 46.75
C LYS A 296 -4.53 4.17 46.34
N ARG A 297 -4.92 4.74 45.19
CA ARG A 297 -6.32 4.74 44.77
C ARG A 297 -6.72 3.44 44.06
N TYR A 298 -5.81 2.87 43.27
CA TYR A 298 -6.12 1.71 42.40
C TYR A 298 -5.36 0.45 42.78
N VAL A 299 -4.09 0.52 43.14
CA VAL A 299 -3.27 -0.65 43.39
C VAL A 299 -3.51 -1.20 44.82
N VAL A 300 -3.49 -0.35 45.83
CA VAL A 300 -3.66 -0.78 47.22
C VAL A 300 -5.02 -1.47 47.44
N PRO A 301 -6.17 -0.94 47.01
CA PRO A 301 -7.47 -1.62 47.16
C PRO A 301 -7.54 -2.97 46.40
N ALA A 302 -6.88 -3.05 45.25
CA ALA A 302 -6.84 -4.30 44.48
C ALA A 302 -5.96 -5.37 45.15
N SER A 303 -4.83 -4.99 45.75
CA SER A 303 -3.90 -5.90 46.43
C SER A 303 -4.39 -6.40 47.79
N SER A 304 -5.27 -5.65 48.47
CA SER A 304 -5.84 -6.03 49.77
C SER A 304 -6.75 -7.27 49.77
N LYS A 305 -7.09 -7.79 48.56
CA LYS A 305 -7.95 -8.96 48.37
C LYS A 305 -7.20 -10.22 47.94
N ASN A 306 -5.94 -10.38 48.31
CA ASN A 306 -5.07 -11.48 47.85
C ASN A 306 -4.92 -11.58 46.31
N THR A 307 -5.12 -10.49 45.61
CA THR A 307 -4.91 -10.39 44.16
C THR A 307 -3.57 -9.75 43.83
N ARG A 308 -2.89 -10.25 42.81
CA ARG A 308 -1.69 -9.60 42.26
C ARG A 308 -2.12 -8.48 41.32
N ALA A 309 -1.64 -7.27 41.55
CA ALA A 309 -1.84 -6.16 40.65
C ALA A 309 -0.62 -6.02 39.72
N PHE A 310 -0.90 -5.98 38.41
CA PHE A 310 0.13 -5.70 37.39
C PHE A 310 -0.12 -4.28 36.88
N VAL A 311 0.89 -3.45 36.94
CA VAL A 311 0.89 -2.12 36.35
C VAL A 311 1.69 -2.17 35.08
N ILE A 312 1.05 -1.95 33.93
CA ILE A 312 1.69 -1.82 32.63
C ILE A 312 1.86 -0.33 32.37
N ILE A 313 3.10 0.12 32.22
CA ILE A 313 3.48 1.51 31.97
C ILE A 313 3.83 1.67 30.50
#